data_e0bb577b905da5b83365b41a70984a15
#
_entry.id   e0bb577b905da5b83365b41a70984a15
#
_cell.length_a   1.000
_cell.length_b   1.000
_cell.length_c   1.000
_cell.angle_alpha   90.00
_cell.angle_beta   90.00
_cell.angle_gamma   90.00
#
_symmetry.space_group_name_H-M   'P 1'
#
loop_
_entity.id
_entity.type
_entity.pdbx_description
1 polymer ?
#
loop_
_entity_poly.entity_id
_entity_poly.type
_entity_poly.pdbx_seq_one_letter_code
_entity_poly.pdbx_strand_id
1 'polypeptide(L)'
;FISTIYIGGGTPSAIKPELIKKILDKIYDVAGIEIEKNNGTSNGGKKVIGNEMPDKKEKIEITIEVNPGTTTKNNLQMYKNCGINRLSIGLQSTDDDILKKIGRIHNYEQFLDTYKWAEEAGFENINVDLMLGLPGQDIGILKNSLENVVNLKPEPKHISVYSLIVEENTKIEQRINSGELSLPDDEEERRQYHYMKNFLELNGYKHYEISNFAKLGFESKHNMNCWEQKQYVGFGVAAHSYVNGVRYANTTCLLYTSPSQRDRQKYS
;
A
#
# COMPACT_ATOMS: atom_id res chain seq x y z
N PHE A 1 -1.56 -6.86 -22.09
CA PHE A 1 -0.33 -6.73 -21.27
C PHE A 1 -0.68 -6.16 -19.90
N ILE A 2 -0.20 -6.81 -18.82
CA ILE A 2 -0.35 -6.33 -17.44
C ILE A 2 0.96 -5.68 -17.01
N SER A 3 0.93 -4.39 -16.67
CA SER A 3 2.10 -3.64 -16.20
C SER A 3 2.20 -3.59 -14.67
N THR A 4 1.04 -3.65 -13.98
CA THR A 4 0.98 -3.60 -12.52
C THR A 4 -0.08 -4.53 -11.96
N ILE A 5 0.18 -5.08 -10.77
CA ILE A 5 -0.79 -5.79 -9.92
C ILE A 5 -0.73 -5.12 -8.55
N TYR A 6 -1.86 -4.66 -8.03
CA TYR A 6 -1.93 -4.01 -6.73
C TYR A 6 -2.90 -4.74 -5.82
N ILE A 7 -2.41 -5.21 -4.69
CA ILE A 7 -3.19 -5.92 -3.67
C ILE A 7 -3.36 -4.97 -2.49
N GLY A 8 -4.53 -4.36 -2.40
CA GLY A 8 -4.83 -3.32 -1.43
C GLY A 8 -6.26 -3.38 -0.93
N GLY A 9 -6.61 -2.38 -0.14
CA GLY A 9 -7.93 -2.25 0.47
C GLY A 9 -8.12 -3.10 1.73
N GLY A 10 -8.65 -2.49 2.78
CA GLY A 10 -8.71 -3.11 4.09
C GLY A 10 -7.31 -3.44 4.63
N THR A 11 -7.01 -4.71 4.83
CA THR A 11 -5.70 -5.14 5.35
C THR A 11 -5.30 -6.47 4.69
N PRO A 12 -4.70 -6.44 3.50
CA PRO A 12 -4.29 -7.67 2.78
C PRO A 12 -3.34 -8.55 3.59
N SER A 13 -2.47 -7.95 4.40
CA SER A 13 -1.52 -8.68 5.26
C SER A 13 -2.16 -9.40 6.44
N ALA A 14 -3.46 -9.20 6.72
CA ALA A 14 -4.20 -9.94 7.74
C ALA A 14 -4.71 -11.30 7.25
N ILE A 15 -4.74 -11.54 5.94
CA ILE A 15 -5.16 -12.83 5.38
C ILE A 15 -3.96 -13.78 5.23
N LYS A 16 -4.26 -15.09 5.20
CA LYS A 16 -3.21 -16.11 5.07
C LYS A 16 -2.43 -15.91 3.75
N PRO A 17 -1.09 -15.87 3.80
CA PRO A 17 -0.26 -15.64 2.61
C PRO A 17 -0.48 -16.65 1.48
N GLU A 18 -0.92 -17.88 1.81
CA GLU A 18 -1.25 -18.91 0.82
C GLU A 18 -2.44 -18.50 -0.06
N LEU A 19 -3.36 -17.69 0.46
CA LEU A 19 -4.49 -17.15 -0.32
C LEU A 19 -4.01 -16.06 -1.29
N ILE A 20 -3.10 -15.19 -0.86
CA ILE A 20 -2.44 -14.22 -1.75
C ILE A 20 -1.70 -14.97 -2.87
N LYS A 21 -0.96 -16.02 -2.52
CA LYS A 21 -0.29 -16.87 -3.51
C LYS A 21 -1.26 -17.45 -4.52
N LYS A 22 -2.40 -18.02 -4.07
CA LYS A 22 -3.41 -18.58 -4.97
C LYS A 22 -3.99 -17.55 -5.93
N ILE A 23 -4.23 -16.32 -5.44
CA ILE A 23 -4.71 -15.22 -6.29
C ILE A 23 -3.66 -14.88 -7.35
N LEU A 24 -2.41 -14.70 -6.96
CA LEU A 24 -1.33 -14.39 -7.89
C LEU A 24 -1.08 -15.52 -8.90
N ASP A 25 -1.04 -16.78 -8.44
CA ASP A 25 -0.89 -17.95 -9.33
C ASP A 25 -2.00 -17.97 -10.40
N LYS A 26 -3.26 -17.62 -10.00
CA LYS A 26 -4.38 -17.55 -10.95
C LYS A 26 -4.27 -16.39 -11.92
N ILE A 27 -3.82 -15.23 -11.47
CA ILE A 27 -3.55 -14.07 -12.34
C ILE A 27 -2.46 -14.45 -13.36
N TYR A 28 -1.38 -15.06 -12.91
CA TYR A 28 -0.27 -15.49 -13.79
C TYR A 28 -0.73 -16.49 -14.86
N ASP A 29 -1.52 -17.48 -14.44
CA ASP A 29 -2.11 -18.48 -15.35
C ASP A 29 -2.98 -17.83 -16.44
N VAL A 30 -3.95 -16.99 -16.03
CA VAL A 30 -4.90 -16.35 -16.96
C VAL A 30 -4.22 -15.30 -17.85
N ALA A 31 -3.24 -14.58 -17.33
CA ALA A 31 -2.52 -13.53 -18.08
C ALA A 31 -1.35 -14.07 -18.91
N GLY A 32 -1.04 -15.36 -18.82
CA GLY A 32 0.12 -15.97 -19.50
C GLY A 32 1.45 -15.40 -19.02
N ILE A 33 1.56 -15.08 -17.72
CA ILE A 33 2.77 -14.52 -17.12
C ILE A 33 3.69 -15.65 -16.67
N GLU A 34 4.87 -15.73 -17.26
CA GLU A 34 5.89 -16.69 -16.84
C GLU A 34 6.67 -16.20 -15.63
N ILE A 35 6.94 -17.10 -14.69
CA ILE A 35 7.75 -16.82 -13.51
C ILE A 35 9.09 -17.53 -13.67
N GLU A 36 10.17 -16.77 -13.82
CA GLU A 36 11.51 -17.37 -13.79
C GLU A 36 11.79 -17.95 -12.39
N LYS A 37 12.04 -19.24 -12.34
CA LYS A 37 12.61 -19.90 -11.14
C LYS A 37 14.11 -19.59 -11.13
N ASN A 38 14.58 -18.76 -10.21
CA ASN A 38 16.02 -18.63 -9.97
C ASN A 38 16.56 -19.97 -9.44
N ASN A 39 17.15 -20.78 -10.32
CA ASN A 39 17.90 -21.97 -9.93
C ASN A 39 19.30 -21.54 -9.49
N GLY A 40 19.47 -21.22 -8.24
CA GLY A 40 20.81 -21.06 -7.68
C GLY A 40 20.99 -19.79 -6.84
N THR A 41 20.82 -19.93 -5.61
CA THR A 41 21.36 -19.34 -4.38
C THR A 41 20.26 -19.11 -3.36
N SER A 42 20.56 -19.32 -2.10
CA SER A 42 19.67 -19.49 -0.95
C SER A 42 18.77 -18.28 -0.57
N ASN A 43 18.64 -17.27 -1.44
CA ASN A 43 17.75 -16.11 -1.26
C ASN A 43 16.94 -15.76 -2.53
N GLY A 44 16.67 -16.74 -3.40
CA GLY A 44 16.06 -16.51 -4.70
C GLY A 44 14.55 -16.29 -4.67
N GLY A 45 14.11 -15.03 -4.65
CA GLY A 45 12.76 -14.67 -5.03
C GLY A 45 12.47 -14.98 -6.51
N LYS A 46 11.26 -15.40 -6.83
CA LYS A 46 10.82 -15.59 -8.23
C LYS A 46 10.79 -14.27 -8.95
N LYS A 47 11.40 -14.20 -10.15
CA LYS A 47 11.33 -13.03 -11.02
C LYS A 47 10.15 -13.21 -11.98
N VAL A 48 9.20 -12.29 -11.92
CA VAL A 48 8.04 -12.28 -12.83
C VAL A 48 8.42 -11.54 -14.10
N ILE A 49 8.32 -12.23 -15.25
CA ILE A 49 8.51 -11.64 -16.58
C ILE A 49 7.14 -11.58 -17.24
N GLY A 50 6.68 -10.38 -17.58
CA GLY A 50 5.47 -10.21 -18.39
C GLY A 50 5.67 -10.65 -19.82
N ASN A 51 4.58 -11.01 -20.53
CA ASN A 51 4.59 -11.27 -21.96
C ASN A 51 5.24 -10.12 -22.73
N GLU A 52 6.16 -10.46 -23.62
CA GLU A 52 7.00 -9.50 -24.33
C GLU A 52 6.18 -8.51 -25.17
N MET A 53 6.34 -7.21 -24.91
CA MET A 53 6.32 -6.23 -25.99
C MET A 53 7.65 -6.32 -26.72
N PRO A 54 7.70 -6.17 -28.07
CA PRO A 54 8.91 -6.49 -28.85
C PRO A 54 10.16 -5.70 -28.49
N ASP A 55 10.08 -4.63 -27.72
CA ASP A 55 11.22 -3.71 -27.53
C ASP A 55 11.64 -3.41 -26.07
N LYS A 56 10.94 -3.85 -25.00
CA LYS A 56 11.41 -3.71 -23.62
C LYS A 56 10.78 -4.77 -22.70
N LYS A 57 11.61 -5.61 -22.08
CA LYS A 57 11.23 -6.47 -20.94
C LYS A 57 10.99 -5.59 -19.69
N GLU A 58 9.87 -4.89 -19.62
CA GLU A 58 9.51 -4.19 -18.40
C GLU A 58 9.01 -5.19 -17.36
N LYS A 59 9.59 -5.12 -16.15
CA LYS A 59 9.13 -5.93 -15.02
C LYS A 59 7.76 -5.44 -14.57
N ILE A 60 6.83 -6.38 -14.34
CA ILE A 60 5.54 -6.08 -13.72
C ILE A 60 5.79 -5.58 -12.30
N GLU A 61 5.21 -4.45 -11.93
CA GLU A 61 5.17 -4.00 -10.53
C GLU A 61 4.04 -4.74 -9.80
N ILE A 62 4.40 -5.48 -8.76
CA ILE A 62 3.44 -6.22 -7.93
C ILE A 62 3.54 -5.70 -6.51
N THR A 63 2.54 -4.94 -6.09
CA THR A 63 2.46 -4.28 -4.77
C THR A 63 1.50 -5.02 -3.85
N ILE A 64 1.85 -5.11 -2.58
CA ILE A 64 0.93 -5.48 -1.49
C ILE A 64 1.00 -4.45 -0.37
N GLU A 65 -0.18 -4.08 0.17
CA GLU A 65 -0.29 -3.29 1.39
C GLU A 65 -0.07 -4.15 2.62
N VAL A 66 0.75 -3.65 3.55
CA VAL A 66 1.13 -4.33 4.78
C VAL A 66 0.87 -3.42 5.97
N ASN A 67 0.11 -3.91 6.95
CA ASN A 67 -0.02 -3.27 8.25
C ASN A 67 0.94 -3.93 9.26
N PRO A 68 1.83 -3.16 9.93
CA PRO A 68 2.60 -3.67 11.05
C PRO A 68 1.67 -4.29 12.10
N GLY A 69 2.10 -5.37 12.74
CA GLY A 69 1.27 -6.14 13.69
C GLY A 69 0.32 -7.17 13.04
N THR A 70 0.11 -7.14 11.71
CA THR A 70 -0.68 -8.18 11.00
C THR A 70 0.17 -9.12 10.17
N THR A 71 1.46 -8.85 10.05
CA THR A 71 2.40 -9.66 9.25
C THR A 71 3.53 -10.20 10.10
N THR A 72 4.22 -11.20 9.57
CA THR A 72 5.39 -11.82 10.17
C THR A 72 6.53 -11.88 9.15
N LYS A 73 7.75 -12.14 9.63
CA LYS A 73 8.90 -12.38 8.76
C LYS A 73 8.63 -13.46 7.70
N ASN A 74 7.99 -14.56 8.10
CA ASN A 74 7.63 -15.65 7.18
C ASN A 74 6.63 -15.21 6.12
N ASN A 75 5.64 -14.38 6.48
CA ASN A 75 4.68 -13.85 5.52
C ASN A 75 5.37 -13.00 4.45
N LEU A 76 6.27 -12.10 4.86
CA LEU A 76 7.03 -11.26 3.93
C LEU A 76 7.91 -12.10 2.99
N GLN A 77 8.57 -13.14 3.51
CA GLN A 77 9.33 -14.07 2.67
C GLN A 77 8.42 -14.81 1.66
N MET A 78 7.21 -15.23 2.09
CA MET A 78 6.25 -15.83 1.17
C MET A 78 5.78 -14.86 0.10
N TYR A 79 5.50 -13.60 0.45
CA TYR A 79 5.14 -12.56 -0.52
C TYR A 79 6.25 -12.38 -1.56
N LYS A 80 7.50 -12.27 -1.12
CA LYS A 80 8.65 -12.20 -2.02
C LYS A 80 8.74 -13.40 -2.95
N ASN A 81 8.56 -14.60 -2.42
CA ASN A 81 8.59 -15.86 -3.18
C ASN A 81 7.42 -15.98 -4.18
N CYS A 82 6.32 -15.26 -3.98
CA CYS A 82 5.19 -15.20 -4.92
C CYS A 82 5.40 -14.19 -6.05
N GLY A 83 6.52 -13.45 -6.05
CA GLY A 83 6.82 -12.45 -7.08
C GLY A 83 6.44 -11.02 -6.71
N ILE A 84 5.89 -10.78 -5.51
CA ILE A 84 5.65 -9.42 -5.02
C ILE A 84 7.01 -8.72 -4.91
N ASN A 85 7.12 -7.52 -5.50
CA ASN A 85 8.38 -6.79 -5.61
C ASN A 85 8.31 -5.36 -5.05
N ARG A 86 7.12 -4.93 -4.59
CA ARG A 86 6.91 -3.66 -3.89
C ARG A 86 6.03 -3.86 -2.66
N LEU A 87 6.41 -3.25 -1.54
CA LEU A 87 5.59 -3.19 -0.32
C LEU A 87 5.11 -1.77 -0.07
N SER A 88 3.87 -1.61 0.44
CA SER A 88 3.36 -0.37 1.03
C SER A 88 3.08 -0.64 2.50
N ILE A 89 3.89 -0.04 3.40
CA ILE A 89 3.81 -0.31 4.85
C ILE A 89 3.13 0.88 5.54
N GLY A 90 1.96 0.63 6.11
CA GLY A 90 1.14 1.64 6.77
C GLY A 90 1.63 2.00 8.16
N LEU A 91 2.56 2.96 8.29
CA LEU A 91 3.04 3.47 9.57
C LEU A 91 2.10 4.52 10.17
N GLN A 92 1.73 5.51 9.38
CA GLN A 92 0.88 6.67 9.67
C GLN A 92 1.54 7.75 10.55
N SER A 93 2.16 7.39 11.67
CA SER A 93 2.91 8.27 12.57
C SER A 93 3.98 7.45 13.31
N THR A 94 5.05 8.09 13.74
CA THR A 94 6.02 7.47 14.67
C THR A 94 5.70 7.76 16.15
N ASP A 95 4.62 8.51 16.39
CA ASP A 95 4.12 8.80 17.73
C ASP A 95 3.05 7.78 18.12
N ASP A 96 3.34 7.00 19.17
CA ASP A 96 2.47 5.91 19.61
C ASP A 96 1.13 6.40 20.19
N ASP A 97 1.07 7.62 20.74
CA ASP A 97 -0.17 8.19 21.26
C ASP A 97 -1.08 8.64 20.09
N ILE A 98 -0.49 9.18 19.02
CA ILE A 98 -1.22 9.44 17.77
C ILE A 98 -1.74 8.14 17.16
N LEU A 99 -0.91 7.09 17.09
CA LEU A 99 -1.33 5.78 16.57
C LEU A 99 -2.53 5.23 17.35
N LYS A 100 -2.52 5.29 18.68
CA LYS A 100 -3.66 4.90 19.54
C LYS A 100 -4.90 5.73 19.27
N LYS A 101 -4.76 7.06 19.12
CA LYS A 101 -5.89 7.96 18.84
C LYS A 101 -6.60 7.61 17.55
N ILE A 102 -5.88 7.23 16.50
CA ILE A 102 -6.46 6.81 15.22
C ILE A 102 -6.82 5.32 15.15
N GLY A 103 -6.68 4.60 16.28
CA GLY A 103 -7.10 3.19 16.40
C GLY A 103 -6.16 2.19 15.72
N ARG A 104 -4.88 2.53 15.55
CA ARG A 104 -3.89 1.58 15.05
C ARG A 104 -3.59 0.51 16.09
N ILE A 105 -3.42 -0.74 15.62
CA ILE A 105 -3.13 -1.90 16.46
C ILE A 105 -1.64 -2.09 16.73
N HIS A 106 -0.79 -1.37 16.00
CA HIS A 106 0.65 -1.42 16.11
C HIS A 106 1.23 -0.14 16.73
N ASN A 107 2.44 -0.24 17.23
CA ASN A 107 3.27 0.87 17.67
C ASN A 107 4.47 1.06 16.73
N TYR A 108 5.28 2.08 16.98
CA TYR A 108 6.44 2.39 16.14
C TYR A 108 7.51 1.27 16.16
N GLU A 109 7.73 0.60 17.28
CA GLU A 109 8.67 -0.53 17.38
C GLU A 109 8.26 -1.70 16.48
N GLN A 110 6.99 -2.05 16.47
CA GLN A 110 6.45 -3.10 15.59
C GLN A 110 6.56 -2.73 14.10
N PHE A 111 6.49 -1.45 13.77
CA PHE A 111 6.79 -1.00 12.41
C PHE A 111 8.28 -1.21 12.08
N LEU A 112 9.20 -0.86 12.98
CA LEU A 112 10.64 -1.07 12.76
C LEU A 112 10.97 -2.55 12.55
N ASP A 113 10.37 -3.44 13.33
CA ASP A 113 10.49 -4.89 13.12
C ASP A 113 9.99 -5.31 11.75
N THR A 114 8.81 -4.83 11.34
CA THR A 114 8.22 -5.14 10.04
C THR A 114 9.10 -4.64 8.89
N TYR A 115 9.64 -3.44 9.01
CA TYR A 115 10.54 -2.84 8.03
C TYR A 115 11.83 -3.65 7.89
N LYS A 116 12.44 -4.04 9.01
CA LYS A 116 13.62 -4.90 9.05
C LYS A 116 13.35 -6.28 8.42
N TRP A 117 12.23 -6.90 8.72
CA TRP A 117 11.87 -8.20 8.10
C TRP A 117 11.65 -8.07 6.59
N ALA A 118 11.12 -6.92 6.12
CA ALA A 118 10.97 -6.65 4.70
C ALA A 118 12.33 -6.56 4.00
N GLU A 119 13.30 -5.88 4.61
CA GLU A 119 14.69 -5.82 4.14
C GLU A 119 15.32 -7.22 4.10
N GLU A 120 15.25 -7.98 5.19
CA GLU A 120 15.79 -9.34 5.31
C GLU A 120 15.16 -10.30 4.28
N ALA A 121 13.89 -10.08 3.89
CA ALA A 121 13.23 -10.81 2.81
C ALA A 121 13.67 -10.35 1.39
N GLY A 122 14.51 -9.32 1.30
CA GLY A 122 15.07 -8.81 0.05
C GLY A 122 14.15 -7.84 -0.70
N PHE A 123 13.24 -7.14 -0.01
CA PHE A 123 12.48 -6.04 -0.63
C PHE A 123 13.34 -4.78 -0.70
N GLU A 124 13.56 -4.28 -1.91
CA GLU A 124 14.27 -3.02 -2.17
C GLU A 124 13.31 -1.85 -2.40
N ASN A 125 12.12 -2.12 -2.98
CA ASN A 125 11.09 -1.13 -3.25
C ASN A 125 10.06 -1.15 -2.11
N ILE A 126 10.33 -0.35 -1.08
CA ILE A 126 9.46 -0.19 0.09
C ILE A 126 8.93 1.23 0.10
N ASN A 127 7.60 1.34 0.17
CA ASN A 127 6.88 2.55 0.49
C ASN A 127 6.52 2.57 1.97
N VAL A 128 6.65 3.73 2.60
CA VAL A 128 6.15 3.99 3.96
C VAL A 128 5.01 5.01 3.86
N ASP A 129 3.84 4.63 4.37
CA ASP A 129 2.68 5.51 4.42
C ASP A 129 2.69 6.30 5.74
N LEU A 130 2.64 7.62 5.64
CA LEU A 130 2.45 8.57 6.73
C LEU A 130 1.13 9.32 6.54
N MET A 131 0.67 9.95 7.59
CA MET A 131 -0.50 10.84 7.55
C MET A 131 -0.19 12.19 8.20
N LEU A 132 -0.82 13.23 7.68
CA LEU A 132 -0.90 14.55 8.29
C LEU A 132 -2.34 14.90 8.66
N GLY A 133 -2.52 15.94 9.47
CA GLY A 133 -3.85 16.33 9.93
C GLY A 133 -4.45 15.38 10.97
N LEU A 134 -3.64 14.56 11.65
CA LEU A 134 -4.10 13.60 12.64
C LEU A 134 -4.54 14.30 13.96
N PRO A 135 -5.50 13.72 14.72
CA PRO A 135 -5.97 14.29 15.98
C PRO A 135 -4.83 14.49 17.00
N GLY A 136 -4.59 15.75 17.36
CA GLY A 136 -3.52 16.14 18.27
C GLY A 136 -2.12 16.14 17.67
N GLN A 137 -1.99 15.98 16.35
CA GLN A 137 -0.73 16.11 15.64
C GLN A 137 -0.44 17.60 15.39
N ASP A 138 0.68 18.07 15.88
CA ASP A 138 1.27 19.36 15.50
C ASP A 138 2.42 19.15 14.51
N ILE A 139 2.99 20.26 14.04
CA ILE A 139 4.11 20.24 13.12
C ILE A 139 5.37 19.57 13.71
N GLY A 140 5.56 19.61 15.03
CA GLY A 140 6.68 18.96 15.71
C GLY A 140 6.58 17.44 15.65
N ILE A 141 5.39 16.89 15.88
CA ILE A 141 5.11 15.44 15.78
C ILE A 141 5.29 14.97 14.32
N LEU A 142 4.77 15.73 13.35
CA LEU A 142 4.95 15.41 11.94
C LEU A 142 6.43 15.44 11.55
N LYS A 143 7.17 16.48 11.97
CA LYS A 143 8.61 16.60 11.73
C LYS A 143 9.38 15.39 12.25
N ASN A 144 9.13 14.98 13.50
CA ASN A 144 9.76 13.79 14.07
C ASN A 144 9.45 12.54 13.27
N SER A 145 8.21 12.37 12.80
CA SER A 145 7.83 11.23 11.96
C SER A 145 8.57 11.23 10.64
N LEU A 146 8.68 12.35 9.97
CA LEU A 146 9.43 12.49 8.72
C LEU A 146 10.92 12.23 8.90
N GLU A 147 11.55 12.80 9.94
CA GLU A 147 12.96 12.58 10.27
C GLU A 147 13.24 11.10 10.56
N ASN A 148 12.41 10.45 11.35
CA ASN A 148 12.53 9.03 11.65
C ASN A 148 12.46 8.17 10.39
N VAL A 149 11.54 8.47 9.47
CA VAL A 149 11.34 7.68 8.24
C VAL A 149 12.49 7.86 7.24
N VAL A 150 12.97 9.10 7.01
CA VAL A 150 14.08 9.32 6.06
C VAL A 150 15.42 8.78 6.59
N ASN A 151 15.55 8.62 7.91
CA ASN A 151 16.73 8.07 8.56
C ASN A 151 16.74 6.53 8.69
N LEU A 152 15.68 5.84 8.26
CA LEU A 152 15.65 4.37 8.22
C LEU A 152 16.83 3.82 7.38
N LYS A 153 17.30 2.64 7.73
CA LYS A 153 18.39 1.94 7.01
C LYS A 153 17.97 0.52 6.66
N PRO A 154 17.92 0.21 5.35
CA PRO A 154 18.09 1.12 4.21
C PRO A 154 16.96 2.18 4.15
N GLU A 155 17.23 3.33 3.52
CA GLU A 155 16.20 4.36 3.37
C GLU A 155 15.05 3.86 2.46
N PRO A 156 13.77 4.18 2.77
CA PRO A 156 12.66 3.83 1.91
C PRO A 156 12.80 4.49 0.54
N LYS A 157 12.42 3.78 -0.51
CA LYS A 157 12.48 4.31 -1.87
C LYS A 157 11.28 5.18 -2.23
N HIS A 158 10.22 5.08 -1.44
CA HIS A 158 8.97 5.77 -1.64
C HIS A 158 8.34 6.16 -0.29
N ILE A 159 7.72 7.32 -0.22
CA ILE A 159 6.99 7.80 0.94
C ILE A 159 5.66 8.37 0.45
N SER A 160 4.56 7.90 1.02
CA SER A 160 3.24 8.46 0.82
C SER A 160 2.84 9.24 2.06
N VAL A 161 2.30 10.46 1.90
CA VAL A 161 1.79 11.25 3.02
C VAL A 161 0.39 11.75 2.67
N TYR A 162 -0.61 11.20 3.34
CA TYR A 162 -2.01 11.49 3.10
C TYR A 162 -2.58 12.40 4.18
N SER A 163 -3.44 13.35 3.80
CA SER A 163 -4.29 14.05 4.77
C SER A 163 -5.35 13.08 5.33
N LEU A 164 -5.65 13.20 6.62
CA LEU A 164 -6.73 12.45 7.21
C LEU A 164 -8.07 12.89 6.63
N ILE A 165 -8.79 11.94 6.00
CA ILE A 165 -10.18 12.13 5.63
C ILE A 165 -11.04 11.35 6.63
N VAL A 166 -11.95 12.08 7.30
CA VAL A 166 -12.86 11.46 8.28
C VAL A 166 -14.07 10.90 7.54
N GLU A 167 -14.13 9.59 7.43
CA GLU A 167 -15.22 8.88 6.78
C GLU A 167 -16.43 8.77 7.73
N GLU A 168 -17.63 8.89 7.16
CA GLU A 168 -18.89 8.73 7.90
C GLU A 168 -19.04 7.33 8.52
N ASN A 169 -19.72 7.26 9.66
CA ASN A 169 -19.98 6.03 10.41
C ASN A 169 -18.73 5.32 10.95
N THR A 170 -17.61 6.01 11.06
CA THR A 170 -16.38 5.49 11.66
C THR A 170 -16.26 5.82 13.14
N LYS A 171 -15.47 5.05 13.87
CA LYS A 171 -15.18 5.33 15.29
C LYS A 171 -14.48 6.67 15.48
N ILE A 172 -13.62 7.06 14.54
CA ILE A 172 -12.90 8.33 14.62
C ILE A 172 -13.86 9.52 14.46
N GLU A 173 -14.83 9.43 13.55
CA GLU A 173 -15.88 10.43 13.40
C GLU A 173 -16.69 10.58 14.69
N GLN A 174 -17.13 9.47 15.30
CA GLN A 174 -17.88 9.48 16.56
C GLN A 174 -17.11 10.18 17.69
N ARG A 175 -15.79 9.93 17.80
CA ARG A 175 -14.94 10.53 18.82
C ARG A 175 -14.68 12.02 18.58
N ILE A 176 -14.64 12.45 17.31
CA ILE A 176 -14.57 13.87 16.95
C ILE A 176 -15.89 14.55 17.26
N ASN A 177 -17.01 13.99 16.85
CA ASN A 177 -18.34 14.55 17.08
C ASN A 177 -18.71 14.63 18.58
N SER A 178 -18.17 13.73 19.41
CA SER A 178 -18.33 13.79 20.86
C SER A 178 -17.40 14.81 21.56
N GLY A 179 -16.46 15.43 20.83
CA GLY A 179 -15.45 16.32 21.39
C GLY A 179 -14.30 15.63 22.11
N GLU A 180 -14.20 14.30 22.03
CA GLU A 180 -13.08 13.54 22.60
C GLU A 180 -11.77 13.77 21.83
N LEU A 181 -11.86 13.94 20.51
CA LEU A 181 -10.75 14.25 19.63
C LEU A 181 -10.98 15.57 18.91
N SER A 182 -9.91 16.33 18.71
CA SER A 182 -9.89 17.54 17.87
C SER A 182 -8.92 17.35 16.73
N LEU A 183 -9.31 17.78 15.54
CA LEU A 183 -8.41 17.88 14.38
C LEU A 183 -7.64 19.19 14.41
N PRO A 184 -6.45 19.27 13.81
CA PRO A 184 -5.85 20.55 13.49
C PRO A 184 -6.79 21.39 12.60
N ASP A 185 -6.66 22.70 12.64
CA ASP A 185 -7.37 23.57 11.73
C ASP A 185 -6.75 23.53 10.31
N ASP A 186 -7.47 24.09 9.34
CA ASP A 186 -7.03 24.09 7.93
C ASP A 186 -5.69 24.80 7.73
N GLU A 187 -5.36 25.81 8.56
CA GLU A 187 -4.10 26.54 8.48
C GLU A 187 -2.93 25.70 8.98
N GLU A 188 -3.12 24.95 10.08
CA GLU A 188 -2.13 24.02 10.60
C GLU A 188 -1.92 22.85 9.62
N GLU A 189 -2.99 22.28 9.05
CA GLU A 189 -2.88 21.21 8.06
C GLU A 189 -2.12 21.68 6.82
N ARG A 190 -2.42 22.88 6.31
CA ARG A 190 -1.71 23.49 5.19
C ARG A 190 -0.23 23.71 5.52
N ARG A 191 0.08 24.18 6.73
CA ARG A 191 1.45 24.36 7.21
C ARG A 191 2.19 23.04 7.27
N GLN A 192 1.55 21.98 7.77
CA GLN A 192 2.09 20.62 7.79
C GLN A 192 2.40 20.12 6.37
N TYR A 193 1.47 20.29 5.42
CA TYR A 193 1.66 19.88 4.04
C TYR A 193 2.86 20.58 3.37
N HIS A 194 2.96 21.89 3.51
CA HIS A 194 4.09 22.64 2.92
C HIS A 194 5.42 22.27 3.56
N TYR A 195 5.44 22.09 4.88
CA TYR A 195 6.64 21.64 5.57
C TYR A 195 7.07 20.25 5.07
N MET A 196 6.18 19.29 5.07
CA MET A 196 6.40 17.91 4.60
C MET A 196 6.96 17.87 3.18
N LYS A 197 6.32 18.60 2.26
CA LYS A 197 6.76 18.67 0.86
C LYS A 197 8.20 19.15 0.76
N ASN A 198 8.50 20.32 1.35
CA ASN A 198 9.84 20.90 1.32
C ASN A 198 10.87 19.97 1.97
N PHE A 199 10.52 19.36 3.11
CA PHE A 199 11.40 18.44 3.82
C PHE A 199 11.76 17.22 2.98
N LEU A 200 10.79 16.57 2.35
CA LEU A 200 11.03 15.37 1.53
C LEU A 200 11.82 15.71 0.25
N GLU A 201 11.54 16.83 -0.39
CA GLU A 201 12.31 17.29 -1.55
C GLU A 201 13.78 17.55 -1.19
N LEU A 202 14.06 18.21 -0.04
CA LEU A 202 15.42 18.43 0.47
C LEU A 202 16.15 17.12 0.82
N ASN A 203 15.40 16.05 1.15
CA ASN A 203 15.96 14.72 1.40
C ASN A 203 16.02 13.84 0.14
N GLY A 204 15.85 14.44 -1.05
CA GLY A 204 16.07 13.79 -2.34
C GLY A 204 14.91 12.89 -2.78
N TYR A 205 13.70 13.13 -2.28
CA TYR A 205 12.48 12.52 -2.78
C TYR A 205 11.79 13.47 -3.77
N LYS A 206 11.51 13.00 -4.96
CA LYS A 206 10.76 13.75 -5.96
C LYS A 206 9.27 13.69 -5.65
N HIS A 207 8.61 14.84 -5.49
CA HIS A 207 7.16 14.95 -5.47
C HIS A 207 6.61 14.71 -6.88
N TYR A 208 5.94 13.59 -7.11
CA TYR A 208 5.48 13.23 -8.46
C TYR A 208 3.96 13.26 -8.62
N GLU A 209 3.22 13.30 -7.52
CA GLU A 209 1.78 13.55 -7.45
C GLU A 209 1.40 14.03 -6.04
N ILE A 210 0.13 14.32 -5.75
CA ILE A 210 -0.34 15.07 -4.58
C ILE A 210 0.21 14.54 -3.25
N SER A 211 0.18 13.23 -3.05
CA SER A 211 0.51 12.58 -1.77
C SER A 211 1.78 11.75 -1.81
N ASN A 212 2.39 11.57 -2.98
CA ASN A 212 3.44 10.59 -3.15
C ASN A 212 4.79 11.19 -3.56
N PHE A 213 5.83 10.70 -2.90
CA PHE A 213 7.21 11.12 -3.03
C PHE A 213 8.09 9.89 -3.26
N ALA A 214 9.02 9.95 -4.20
CA ALA A 214 9.87 8.81 -4.52
C ALA A 214 11.31 9.22 -4.83
N LYS A 215 12.25 8.31 -4.56
CA LYS A 215 13.58 8.38 -5.17
C LYS A 215 13.43 8.12 -6.67
N LEU A 216 14.32 8.71 -7.46
CA LEU A 216 14.28 8.62 -8.94
C LEU A 216 14.19 7.16 -9.40
N GLY A 217 13.15 6.84 -10.21
CA GLY A 217 12.90 5.52 -10.76
C GLY A 217 12.15 4.57 -9.81
N PHE A 218 11.66 5.06 -8.66
CA PHE A 218 10.84 4.32 -7.71
C PHE A 218 9.43 4.90 -7.56
N GLU A 219 9.03 5.79 -8.47
CA GLU A 219 7.63 6.22 -8.56
C GLU A 219 6.72 4.98 -8.73
N SER A 220 5.59 4.93 -8.01
CA SER A 220 4.64 3.81 -8.15
C SER A 220 4.07 3.78 -9.56
N LYS A 221 4.38 2.72 -10.32
CA LYS A 221 3.83 2.53 -11.67
C LYS A 221 2.31 2.43 -11.64
N HIS A 222 1.76 1.81 -10.59
CA HIS A 222 0.31 1.68 -10.43
C HIS A 222 -0.35 3.06 -10.26
N ASN A 223 0.18 3.91 -9.39
CA ASN A 223 -0.34 5.26 -9.17
C ASN A 223 -0.22 6.10 -10.46
N MET A 224 0.95 6.05 -11.12
CA MET A 224 1.14 6.74 -12.40
C MET A 224 0.15 6.28 -13.47
N ASN A 225 -0.11 4.98 -13.59
CA ASN A 225 -1.11 4.46 -14.51
C ASN A 225 -2.52 5.01 -14.22
N CYS A 226 -2.89 5.15 -12.93
CA CYS A 226 -4.17 5.74 -12.55
C CYS A 226 -4.24 7.24 -12.91
N TRP A 227 -3.18 8.01 -12.65
CA TRP A 227 -3.10 9.42 -13.03
C TRP A 227 -3.12 9.65 -14.55
N GLU A 228 -2.48 8.76 -15.30
CA GLU A 228 -2.48 8.76 -16.77
C GLU A 228 -3.78 8.17 -17.36
N GLN A 229 -4.76 7.84 -16.53
CA GLN A 229 -6.05 7.27 -16.94
C GLN A 229 -5.90 5.98 -17.78
N LYS A 230 -4.87 5.17 -17.51
CA LYS A 230 -4.74 3.85 -18.11
C LYS A 230 -5.82 2.91 -17.57
N GLN A 231 -6.23 1.99 -18.41
CA GLN A 231 -7.27 1.02 -18.04
C GLN A 231 -6.78 0.06 -16.97
N TYR A 232 -7.64 -0.22 -16.00
CA TYR A 232 -7.42 -1.23 -14.96
C TYR A 232 -8.71 -1.93 -14.58
N VAL A 233 -8.59 -3.17 -14.12
CA VAL A 233 -9.73 -3.99 -13.64
C VAL A 233 -9.52 -4.33 -12.18
N GLY A 234 -10.51 -3.97 -11.35
CA GLY A 234 -10.54 -4.26 -9.93
C GLY A 234 -11.35 -5.51 -9.62
N PHE A 235 -10.82 -6.37 -8.77
CA PHE A 235 -11.46 -7.59 -8.31
C PHE A 235 -11.71 -7.51 -6.81
N GLY A 236 -12.86 -7.96 -6.38
CA GLY A 236 -13.27 -7.98 -4.97
C GLY A 236 -14.32 -6.93 -4.65
N VAL A 237 -14.74 -6.91 -3.39
CA VAL A 237 -15.77 -6.02 -2.86
C VAL A 237 -15.29 -4.58 -2.93
N ALA A 238 -16.15 -3.68 -3.38
CA ALA A 238 -15.88 -2.25 -3.55
C ALA A 238 -14.67 -1.91 -4.46
N ALA A 239 -14.05 -2.89 -5.12
CA ALA A 239 -12.94 -2.62 -6.01
C ALA A 239 -13.39 -1.81 -7.23
N HIS A 240 -12.60 -0.81 -7.57
CA HIS A 240 -12.88 0.06 -8.71
C HIS A 240 -12.19 -0.45 -9.96
N SER A 241 -12.78 -0.15 -11.10
CA SER A 241 -12.22 -0.40 -12.43
C SER A 241 -12.32 0.85 -13.28
N TYR A 242 -11.44 0.99 -14.26
CA TYR A 242 -11.53 2.01 -15.30
C TYR A 242 -11.28 1.35 -16.66
N VAL A 243 -12.32 1.22 -17.46
CA VAL A 243 -12.26 0.52 -18.75
C VAL A 243 -13.05 1.33 -19.79
N ASN A 244 -12.46 1.53 -20.97
CA ASN A 244 -13.08 2.27 -22.08
C ASN A 244 -13.62 3.66 -21.69
N GLY A 245 -12.88 4.39 -20.84
CA GLY A 245 -13.27 5.73 -20.39
C GLY A 245 -14.34 5.76 -19.30
N VAL A 246 -14.79 4.60 -18.82
CA VAL A 246 -15.82 4.50 -17.77
C VAL A 246 -15.22 3.97 -16.48
N ARG A 247 -15.45 4.68 -15.38
CA ARG A 247 -15.12 4.24 -14.02
C ARG A 247 -16.34 3.61 -13.37
N TYR A 248 -16.18 2.41 -12.82
CA TYR A 248 -17.22 1.72 -12.07
C TYR A 248 -16.62 1.03 -10.84
N ALA A 249 -17.47 0.73 -9.87
CA ALA A 249 -17.09 0.01 -8.66
C ALA A 249 -17.91 -1.27 -8.52
N ASN A 250 -17.29 -2.31 -8.00
CA ASN A 250 -18.00 -3.49 -7.56
C ASN A 250 -18.90 -3.15 -6.36
N THR A 251 -19.95 -3.93 -6.15
CA THR A 251 -20.82 -3.73 -4.97
C THR A 251 -20.02 -3.81 -3.67
N THR A 252 -20.44 -3.04 -2.67
CA THR A 252 -19.87 -3.04 -1.33
C THR A 252 -20.34 -4.22 -0.47
N CYS A 253 -21.29 -5.02 -0.97
CA CYS A 253 -21.85 -6.17 -0.26
C CYS A 253 -21.28 -7.50 -0.79
N LEU A 254 -20.61 -8.26 0.09
CA LEU A 254 -20.02 -9.56 -0.27
C LEU A 254 -21.07 -10.57 -0.77
N LEU A 255 -22.32 -10.48 -0.28
CA LEU A 255 -23.40 -11.38 -0.68
C LEU A 255 -23.78 -11.23 -2.15
N TYR A 256 -23.53 -10.07 -2.76
CA TYR A 256 -23.81 -9.83 -4.18
C TYR A 256 -22.61 -10.10 -5.10
N THR A 257 -21.42 -10.28 -4.53
CA THR A 257 -20.19 -10.54 -5.31
C THR A 257 -19.84 -12.01 -5.44
N SER A 258 -20.45 -12.88 -4.61
CA SER A 258 -20.26 -14.32 -4.65
C SER A 258 -21.60 -15.01 -4.78
N PRO A 259 -21.83 -15.87 -5.82
CA PRO A 259 -23.03 -16.66 -5.87
C PRO A 259 -23.09 -17.53 -4.61
N SER A 260 -24.14 -17.36 -3.81
CA SER A 260 -24.37 -18.20 -2.63
C SER A 260 -24.53 -19.66 -3.05
N GLN A 261 -24.25 -20.59 -2.13
CA GLN A 261 -24.55 -22.01 -2.40
C GLN A 261 -26.03 -22.26 -2.77
N ARG A 262 -26.94 -21.39 -2.28
CA ARG A 262 -28.39 -21.44 -2.62
C ARG A 262 -28.65 -21.02 -4.07
N ASP A 263 -27.84 -20.14 -4.65
CA ASP A 263 -28.01 -19.70 -6.03
C ASP A 263 -27.52 -20.76 -7.02
N ARG A 264 -26.50 -21.55 -6.64
CA ARG A 264 -26.04 -22.70 -7.45
C ARG A 264 -27.09 -23.81 -7.58
N GLN A 265 -27.95 -23.99 -6.56
CA GLN A 265 -29.02 -25.00 -6.59
C GLN A 265 -30.23 -24.60 -7.46
N LYS A 266 -30.37 -23.35 -7.88
CA LYS A 266 -31.47 -22.88 -8.74
C LYS A 266 -31.18 -23.06 -10.23
N TYR A 267 -29.95 -23.37 -10.60
CA TYR A 267 -29.51 -23.51 -12.01
C TYR A 267 -28.90 -24.88 -12.30
N SER A 268 -29.03 -25.85 -11.43
CA SER A 268 -28.80 -27.29 -11.62
C SER A 268 -30.19 -28.00 -11.75
#